data_4d045a8fbfb112b82a880a0aa6fb132b
#
_entry.id   4d045a8fbfb112b82a880a0aa6fb132b
#
_cell.length_a   1.000
_cell.length_b   1.000
_cell.length_c   1.000
_cell.angle_alpha   90.00
_cell.angle_beta   90.00
_cell.angle_gamma   90.00
#
_symmetry.space_group_name_H-M   'P 1'
#
loop_
_entity.id
_entity.type
_entity.pdbx_description
1 polymer ?
#
loop_
_entity_poly.entity_id
_entity_poly.type
_entity_poly.pdbx_seq_one_letter_code
_entity_poly.pdbx_strand_id
1 'polypeptide(L)'
;MGNVEKVMEKWAADLVDRVFRPKRESVEVVSTLRRECDDNIMILGRGRTLVPNAFTVALPQKSHRELGSHAPQLGPVLAAKVRDHAASHSYVFAGPVTVTLEPDPTVDPGGYRIQSSIVPARPGPRMTAG
;
A
#
# COMPACT_ATOMS: atom_id res chain seq x y z
N MET A 1 -2.22 -9.55 22.06
CA MET A 1 -2.53 -9.61 20.76
C MET A 1 -2.35 -8.36 20.07
N GLY A 2 -3.15 -7.41 20.28
CA GLY A 2 -3.04 -6.16 19.62
C GLY A 2 -1.71 -5.49 19.85
N ASN A 3 -1.03 -5.87 20.87
CA ASN A 3 0.23 -5.24 21.19
C ASN A 3 1.32 -5.47 20.18
N VAL A 4 1.36 -6.66 19.64
CA VAL A 4 2.37 -6.98 18.64
C VAL A 4 2.16 -6.12 17.42
N GLU A 5 0.93 -6.00 17.02
CA GLU A 5 0.59 -5.21 15.87
C GLU A 5 0.94 -3.76 16.09
N LYS A 6 0.66 -3.26 17.28
CA LYS A 6 0.96 -1.88 17.59
C LYS A 6 2.45 -1.60 17.57
N VAL A 7 3.22 -2.53 18.06
CA VAL A 7 4.66 -2.37 18.06
C VAL A 7 5.17 -2.31 16.64
N MET A 8 4.67 -3.16 15.79
CA MET A 8 5.08 -3.14 14.40
C MET A 8 4.68 -1.85 13.74
N GLU A 9 3.49 -1.37 14.02
CA GLU A 9 3.06 -0.12 13.44
C GLU A 9 3.90 1.04 13.90
N LYS A 10 4.39 0.97 15.11
CA LYS A 10 5.19 2.06 15.63
C LYS A 10 6.50 2.20 14.87
N TRP A 11 7.21 1.11 14.66
CA TRP A 11 8.46 1.21 13.92
C TRP A 11 8.19 1.60 12.47
N ALA A 12 7.10 1.13 11.90
CA ALA A 12 6.76 1.46 10.54
C ALA A 12 6.40 2.95 10.43
N ALA A 13 5.67 3.46 11.41
CA ALA A 13 5.31 4.86 11.42
C ALA A 13 6.55 5.74 11.52
N ASP A 14 7.50 5.35 12.36
CA ASP A 14 8.73 6.09 12.50
C ASP A 14 9.50 6.09 11.19
N LEU A 15 9.54 4.96 10.52
CA LEU A 15 10.26 4.82 9.29
C LEU A 15 9.61 5.64 8.18
N VAL A 16 8.30 5.55 8.06
CA VAL A 16 7.56 6.30 7.07
C VAL A 16 7.75 7.80 7.30
N ASP A 17 7.67 8.21 8.55
CA ASP A 17 7.84 9.60 8.91
C ASP A 17 9.23 10.11 8.52
N ARG A 18 10.24 9.29 8.73
CA ARG A 18 11.59 9.66 8.40
C ARG A 18 11.79 9.81 6.90
N VAL A 19 11.20 8.91 6.14
CA VAL A 19 11.37 8.89 4.70
C VAL A 19 10.54 9.98 4.01
N PHE A 20 9.33 10.20 4.49
CA PHE A 20 8.41 11.11 3.82
C PHE A 20 8.41 12.53 4.38
N ARG A 21 9.13 12.73 5.50
CA ARG A 21 9.31 14.08 5.97
C ARG A 21 10.11 14.81 4.94
N PRO A 22 10.28 16.05 5.01
CA PRO A 22 9.62 16.94 5.93
C PRO A 22 8.28 17.34 5.44
N LYS A 23 7.90 16.86 4.29
CA LYS A 23 6.68 17.28 3.72
C LYS A 23 5.49 16.89 4.50
N ARG A 24 5.42 15.68 4.87
CA ARG A 24 4.19 15.15 5.42
C ARG A 24 4.45 14.21 6.53
N GLU A 25 3.44 13.94 7.27
CA GLU A 25 3.48 12.95 8.31
C GLU A 25 3.18 11.59 7.73
N SER A 26 3.50 10.56 8.46
CA SER A 26 3.25 9.21 8.01
C SER A 26 1.79 8.99 7.66
N VAL A 27 0.92 9.71 8.32
CA VAL A 27 -0.51 9.60 8.09
C VAL A 27 -0.88 9.96 6.65
N GLU A 28 -0.11 10.82 6.02
CA GLU A 28 -0.43 11.25 4.68
C GLU A 28 -0.32 10.12 3.67
N VAL A 29 0.69 9.27 3.81
CA VAL A 29 0.86 8.15 2.89
C VAL A 29 -0.32 7.21 3.01
N VAL A 30 -0.73 6.91 4.24
CA VAL A 30 -1.87 6.04 4.47
C VAL A 30 -3.13 6.67 3.91
N SER A 31 -3.31 7.97 4.12
CA SER A 31 -4.47 8.67 3.60
C SER A 31 -4.51 8.61 2.09
N THR A 32 -3.36 8.75 1.45
CA THR A 32 -3.30 8.71 -0.01
C THR A 32 -3.64 7.31 -0.52
N LEU A 33 -3.17 6.27 0.16
CA LEU A 33 -3.52 4.91 -0.22
C LEU A 33 -5.02 4.69 -0.11
N ARG A 34 -5.62 5.19 0.96
CA ARG A 34 -7.06 5.06 1.13
C ARG A 34 -7.82 5.81 0.05
N ARG A 35 -7.32 6.98 -0.31
CA ARG A 35 -7.96 7.76 -1.36
C ARG A 35 -7.86 7.04 -2.70
N GLU A 36 -6.73 6.37 -2.96
CA GLU A 36 -6.59 5.59 -4.18
C GLU A 36 -7.68 4.53 -4.27
N CYS A 37 -8.02 3.92 -3.15
CA CYS A 37 -9.10 2.96 -3.16
C CYS A 37 -10.42 3.66 -3.50
N ASP A 38 -10.72 4.73 -2.78
CA ASP A 38 -12.00 5.42 -2.94
C ASP A 38 -12.19 6.01 -4.33
N ASP A 39 -11.11 6.46 -4.94
CA ASP A 39 -11.19 7.12 -6.23
C ASP A 39 -11.22 6.16 -7.40
N ASN A 40 -10.93 4.91 -7.17
CA ASN A 40 -10.82 3.92 -8.24
C ASN A 40 -11.70 2.71 -8.04
N ILE A 41 -12.88 2.93 -7.52
CA ILE A 41 -13.81 1.84 -7.27
C ILE A 41 -14.44 1.38 -8.57
N MET A 42 -14.81 0.11 -8.59
CA MET A 42 -15.54 -0.47 -9.68
C MET A 42 -16.75 -1.17 -9.10
N ILE A 43 -17.93 -0.74 -9.50
CA ILE A 43 -19.16 -1.31 -8.96
C ILE A 43 -19.52 -2.56 -9.71
N LEU A 44 -19.64 -3.67 -8.99
CA LEU A 44 -19.91 -4.95 -9.61
C LEU A 44 -21.39 -5.34 -9.60
N GLY A 45 -22.21 -4.57 -8.96
CA GLY A 45 -23.59 -4.94 -8.83
C GLY A 45 -23.82 -5.67 -7.54
N ARG A 46 -25.08 -5.78 -7.13
CA ARG A 46 -25.45 -6.44 -5.89
C ARG A 46 -24.73 -5.86 -4.69
N GLY A 47 -24.50 -4.57 -4.73
CA GLY A 47 -23.87 -3.91 -3.61
C GLY A 47 -22.39 -4.20 -3.45
N ARG A 48 -21.77 -4.81 -4.44
CA ARG A 48 -20.34 -5.14 -4.35
C ARG A 48 -19.53 -4.05 -5.01
N THR A 49 -18.55 -3.56 -4.29
CA THR A 49 -17.67 -2.50 -4.75
C THR A 49 -16.23 -3.00 -4.74
N LEU A 50 -15.65 -3.11 -5.91
CA LEU A 50 -14.29 -3.60 -6.05
C LEU A 50 -13.34 -2.41 -6.02
N VAL A 51 -12.21 -2.56 -5.34
CA VAL A 51 -11.21 -1.51 -5.28
C VAL A 51 -9.85 -2.08 -5.65
N PRO A 52 -8.89 -1.20 -5.98
CA PRO A 52 -7.55 -1.68 -6.29
C PRO A 52 -6.96 -2.48 -5.15
N ASN A 53 -6.16 -3.47 -5.51
CA ASN A 53 -5.49 -4.30 -4.51
C ASN A 53 -3.98 -4.34 -4.71
N ALA A 54 -3.47 -3.73 -5.77
CA ALA A 54 -2.02 -3.66 -5.98
C ALA A 54 -1.61 -2.20 -6.02
N PHE A 55 -0.69 -1.82 -5.15
CA PHE A 55 -0.25 -0.45 -5.03
C PHE A 55 1.25 -0.37 -5.14
N THR A 56 1.73 0.64 -5.84
CA THR A 56 3.16 0.90 -5.93
C THR A 56 3.41 2.31 -5.43
N VAL A 57 4.29 2.43 -4.45
CA VAL A 57 4.69 3.71 -3.91
C VAL A 57 6.07 4.01 -4.45
N ALA A 58 6.16 4.96 -5.37
CA ALA A 58 7.43 5.34 -5.97
C ALA A 58 8.06 6.42 -5.11
N LEU A 59 9.32 6.25 -4.79
CA LEU A 59 10.06 7.15 -3.90
C LEU A 59 11.30 7.65 -4.59
N PRO A 60 11.81 8.82 -4.19
CA PRO A 60 13.14 9.23 -4.65
C PRO A 60 14.14 8.15 -4.30
N GLN A 61 15.16 7.99 -5.13
CA GLN A 61 16.14 6.93 -4.91
C GLN A 61 16.78 7.04 -3.54
N LYS A 62 17.05 8.25 -3.10
CA LYS A 62 17.65 8.44 -1.79
C LYS A 62 16.74 7.94 -0.68
N SER A 63 15.46 8.27 -0.78
CA SER A 63 14.50 7.84 0.24
C SER A 63 14.38 6.33 0.27
N HIS A 64 14.32 5.72 -0.90
CA HIS A 64 14.21 4.27 -0.96
C HIS A 64 15.45 3.62 -0.37
N ARG A 65 16.61 4.21 -0.62
CA ARG A 65 17.86 3.70 -0.08
C ARG A 65 17.87 3.79 1.44
N GLU A 66 17.27 4.84 1.99
CA GLU A 66 17.18 5.00 3.43
C GLU A 66 16.34 3.92 4.09
N LEU A 67 15.36 3.39 3.36
CA LEU A 67 14.57 2.29 3.88
C LEU A 67 15.40 1.01 3.96
N GLY A 68 16.29 0.84 3.01
CA GLY A 68 17.17 -0.32 3.00
C GLY A 68 16.39 -1.61 3.05
N SER A 69 16.77 -2.50 3.93
CA SER A 69 16.13 -3.79 4.04
C SER A 69 14.73 -3.73 4.64
N HIS A 70 14.32 -2.56 5.10
CA HIS A 70 12.98 -2.44 5.69
C HIS A 70 11.90 -2.26 4.63
N ALA A 71 12.27 -1.92 3.40
CA ALA A 71 11.28 -1.68 2.36
C ALA A 71 10.33 -2.86 2.17
N PRO A 72 10.82 -4.11 2.06
CA PRO A 72 9.91 -5.23 1.89
C PRO A 72 9.02 -5.46 3.10
N GLN A 73 9.47 -5.03 4.28
CA GLN A 73 8.69 -5.21 5.49
C GLN A 73 7.62 -4.14 5.64
N LEU A 74 7.88 -2.96 5.12
CA LEU A 74 6.94 -1.86 5.24
C LEU A 74 5.72 -2.09 4.36
N GLY A 75 5.90 -2.69 3.21
CA GLY A 75 4.78 -2.94 2.30
C GLY A 75 3.62 -3.65 2.96
N PRO A 76 3.86 -4.79 3.62
CA PRO A 76 2.78 -5.51 4.29
C PRO A 76 2.07 -4.69 5.37
N VAL A 77 2.81 -3.81 6.06
CA VAL A 77 2.20 -2.97 7.08
C VAL A 77 1.23 -1.99 6.43
N LEU A 78 1.65 -1.38 5.31
CA LEU A 78 0.78 -0.47 4.60
C LEU A 78 -0.40 -1.21 3.97
N ALA A 79 -0.18 -2.43 3.50
CA ALA A 79 -1.26 -3.24 2.95
C ALA A 79 -2.33 -3.51 4.00
N ALA A 80 -1.92 -3.73 5.25
CA ALA A 80 -2.88 -3.94 6.32
C ALA A 80 -3.77 -2.72 6.52
N LYS A 81 -3.20 -1.51 6.37
CA LYS A 81 -3.99 -0.30 6.49
C LYS A 81 -5.03 -0.20 5.39
N VAL A 82 -4.65 -0.63 4.19
CA VAL A 82 -5.59 -0.65 3.07
C VAL A 82 -6.71 -1.64 3.34
N ARG A 83 -6.38 -2.82 3.86
CA ARG A 83 -7.40 -3.82 4.17
C ARG A 83 -8.36 -3.32 5.23
N ASP A 84 -7.85 -2.62 6.23
CA ASP A 84 -8.71 -2.08 7.29
C ASP A 84 -9.69 -1.06 6.71
N HIS A 85 -9.19 -0.21 5.82
CA HIS A 85 -10.04 0.80 5.19
C HIS A 85 -11.14 0.11 4.37
N ALA A 86 -10.75 -0.90 3.61
CA ALA A 86 -11.71 -1.62 2.77
C ALA A 86 -12.77 -2.30 3.62
N ALA A 87 -12.36 -2.90 4.72
CA ALA A 87 -13.30 -3.58 5.60
C ALA A 87 -14.34 -2.60 6.16
N SER A 88 -13.91 -1.40 6.51
CA SER A 88 -14.84 -0.43 7.09
C SER A 88 -15.77 0.16 6.05
N HIS A 89 -15.46 0.01 4.76
CA HIS A 89 -16.30 0.52 3.69
C HIS A 89 -17.00 -0.59 2.90
N SER A 90 -16.85 -1.81 3.35
CA SER A 90 -17.42 -2.98 2.66
C SER A 90 -16.92 -3.12 1.23
N TYR A 91 -15.71 -2.74 1.00
CA TYR A 91 -15.06 -2.92 -0.29
C TYR A 91 -14.58 -4.36 -0.42
N VAL A 92 -14.46 -4.84 -1.64
CA VAL A 92 -13.92 -6.16 -1.91
C VAL A 92 -12.70 -6.03 -2.81
N PHE A 93 -11.85 -7.03 -2.76
CA PHE A 93 -10.64 -7.05 -3.58
C PHE A 93 -10.69 -8.23 -4.54
N ALA A 94 -10.10 -8.04 -5.71
CA ALA A 94 -10.01 -9.10 -6.70
C ALA A 94 -8.94 -10.12 -6.35
N GLY A 95 -8.01 -9.77 -5.49
CA GLY A 95 -6.92 -10.64 -5.09
C GLY A 95 -6.25 -10.10 -3.85
N PRO A 96 -5.10 -10.65 -3.49
CA PRO A 96 -4.41 -10.18 -2.28
C PRO A 96 -3.98 -8.72 -2.40
N VAL A 97 -3.95 -8.03 -1.28
CA VAL A 97 -3.52 -6.63 -1.24
C VAL A 97 -2.01 -6.58 -1.13
N THR A 98 -1.38 -5.87 -2.04
CA THR A 98 0.08 -5.70 -2.00
C THR A 98 0.42 -4.23 -2.10
N VAL A 99 1.45 -3.82 -1.37
CA VAL A 99 2.01 -2.49 -1.46
C VAL A 99 3.50 -2.64 -1.65
N THR A 100 4.01 -2.14 -2.76
CA THR A 100 5.42 -2.25 -3.10
C THR A 100 6.04 -0.87 -3.11
N LEU A 101 7.21 -0.73 -2.51
CA LEU A 101 7.92 0.53 -2.53
C LEU A 101 9.08 0.41 -3.51
N GLU A 102 9.18 1.35 -4.43
CA GLU A 102 10.18 1.29 -5.48
C GLU A 102 10.90 2.62 -5.62
N PRO A 103 12.19 2.59 -5.99
CA PRO A 103 12.89 3.83 -6.26
C PRO A 103 12.50 4.34 -7.64
N ASP A 104 12.41 5.64 -7.78
CA ASP A 104 12.05 6.24 -9.05
C ASP A 104 12.77 7.58 -9.17
N PRO A 105 13.69 7.70 -10.09
CA PRO A 105 14.47 8.94 -10.20
C PRO A 105 13.65 10.14 -10.65
N THR A 106 12.43 9.91 -11.15
CA THR A 106 11.61 11.04 -11.59
C THR A 106 10.78 11.63 -10.47
N VAL A 107 10.82 11.01 -9.28
CA VAL A 107 10.09 11.54 -8.14
C VAL A 107 10.96 12.59 -7.45
N ASP A 108 10.39 13.76 -7.21
CA ASP A 108 11.11 14.86 -6.59
C ASP A 108 11.51 14.54 -5.16
N PRO A 109 12.61 15.09 -4.69
CA PRO A 109 13.03 14.88 -3.30
C PRO A 109 11.89 15.28 -2.36
N GLY A 110 11.65 14.43 -1.37
CA GLY A 110 10.60 14.68 -0.40
C GLY A 110 9.22 14.32 -0.90
N GLY A 111 9.11 13.85 -2.15
CA GLY A 111 7.81 13.49 -2.70
C GLY A 111 7.63 12.00 -2.79
N TYR A 112 6.51 11.61 -3.37
CA TYR A 112 6.24 10.20 -3.67
C TYR A 112 5.10 10.17 -4.67
N ARG A 113 4.95 9.03 -5.31
CA ARG A 113 3.86 8.83 -6.26
C ARG A 113 3.24 7.48 -5.99
N ILE A 114 1.93 7.42 -5.95
CA ILE A 114 1.24 6.16 -5.71
C ILE A 114 0.45 5.79 -6.94
N GLN A 115 0.63 4.56 -7.39
CA GLN A 115 -0.14 4.00 -8.48
C GLN A 115 -0.87 2.79 -7.97
N SER A 116 -2.05 2.55 -8.50
CA SER A 116 -2.85 1.42 -8.06
C SER A 116 -3.43 0.70 -9.26
N SER A 117 -3.76 -0.57 -9.06
CA SER A 117 -4.42 -1.35 -10.09
C SER A 117 -5.20 -2.48 -9.45
N ILE A 118 -6.13 -3.02 -10.23
CA ILE A 118 -6.91 -4.17 -9.81
C ILE A 118 -6.27 -5.38 -10.45
N VAL A 119 -5.73 -6.27 -9.62
CA VAL A 119 -5.03 -7.45 -10.10
C VAL A 119 -5.75 -8.68 -9.57
N PRO A 120 -6.37 -9.46 -10.44
CA PRO A 120 -7.09 -10.65 -9.98
C PRO A 120 -6.18 -11.66 -9.34
N ALA A 121 -6.75 -12.44 -8.44
CA ALA A 121 -6.00 -13.51 -7.82
C ALA A 121 -5.55 -14.45 -8.90
N ARG A 122 -4.28 -14.83 -8.84
CA ARG A 122 -3.74 -15.71 -9.82
C ARG A 122 -4.18 -17.12 -9.53
N PRO A 123 -4.59 -17.85 -10.53
CA PRO A 123 -4.85 -19.28 -10.30
C PRO A 123 -3.55 -19.87 -9.82
N GLY A 124 -3.63 -20.94 -9.09
CA GLY A 124 -2.41 -21.50 -8.57
C GLY A 124 -1.47 -21.94 -9.66
N PRO A 125 -0.25 -22.13 -9.32
CA PRO A 125 0.77 -22.50 -10.30
C PRO A 125 0.43 -23.73 -11.06
N ARG A 126 -0.25 -24.62 -10.42
CA ARG A 126 -0.58 -25.82 -11.09
C ARG A 126 -1.52 -25.53 -12.17
N MET A 127 -2.19 -24.43 -12.10
CA MET A 127 -3.07 -24.10 -13.13
C MET A 127 -2.33 -23.92 -14.35
N THR A 128 -1.25 -23.21 -14.23
CA THR A 128 -0.50 -22.95 -15.39
C THR A 128 0.09 -24.20 -15.92
N ALA A 129 0.39 -25.08 -15.04
CA ALA A 129 0.96 -26.30 -15.47
C ALA A 129 -0.08 -27.11 -16.15
N GLY A 130 -1.24 -26.92 -15.73
CA GLY A 130 -2.31 -27.72 -16.27
C GLY A 130 -2.56 -27.33 -17.62
#